data_f29ecad5b1a5a08a82d667356296647b
#
_entry.id   f29ecad5b1a5a08a82d667356296647b
#
_cell.length_a   1.000
_cell.length_b   1.000
_cell.length_c   1.000
_cell.angle_alpha   90.00
_cell.angle_beta   90.00
_cell.angle_gamma   90.00
#
_symmetry.space_group_name_H-M   'P 1'
#
loop_
_entity.id
_entity.type
_entity.pdbx_description
1 polymer ?
#
loop_
_entity_poly.entity_id
_entity_poly.type
_entity_poly.pdbx_seq_one_letter_code
_entity_poly.pdbx_strand_id
1 'polypeptide(L)'
;MKEYNKDKIFNIMETTQCNYSNMMKRLSRKKKFSEFVLVFYSISLIVYPLSSEFFPCSFDAKLSNYFGIILSVVTLAYSLINGSAKYAERIDGAAKVLNSEKTLKRNLTDDKLENIKADYEKLMEKAEYRDDVDFFRTVKQKCNELEIKWYRYKSDIKDKESKCNQETENNEEYKRLNNYLSEISPLVQQCKIIFEFIWYALVFVIPIVLFFVCFFI
;
A
#
# COMPACT_ATOMS: atom_id res chain seq x y z
N MET A 1 28.37 -16.98 16.96
CA MET A 1 27.99 -16.42 15.64
C MET A 1 26.95 -17.34 15.05
N LYS A 2 25.69 -16.88 14.76
CA LYS A 2 24.68 -17.74 14.10
C LYS A 2 25.14 -17.94 12.65
N GLU A 3 25.43 -19.16 12.29
CA GLU A 3 25.75 -19.55 10.92
C GLU A 3 24.55 -19.19 10.03
N TYR A 4 24.72 -18.20 9.18
CA TYR A 4 23.69 -17.81 8.22
C TYR A 4 23.75 -18.78 7.04
N ASN A 5 22.79 -19.68 6.95
CA ASN A 5 22.63 -20.57 5.81
C ASN A 5 22.13 -19.77 4.60
N LYS A 6 22.59 -20.09 3.40
CA LYS A 6 22.19 -19.52 2.10
C LYS A 6 20.67 -19.43 1.94
N ASP A 7 19.95 -20.49 2.32
CA ASP A 7 18.48 -20.55 2.23
C ASP A 7 17.81 -19.49 3.10
N LYS A 8 18.41 -19.19 4.25
CA LYS A 8 17.88 -18.14 5.13
C LYS A 8 18.04 -16.75 4.51
N ILE A 9 19.19 -16.44 3.92
CA ILE A 9 19.41 -15.16 3.23
C ILE A 9 18.50 -15.07 2.01
N PHE A 10 18.37 -16.14 1.23
CA PHE A 10 17.47 -16.22 0.10
C PHE A 10 16.02 -15.90 0.50
N ASN A 11 15.50 -16.51 1.56
CA ASN A 11 14.15 -16.29 2.07
C ASN A 11 13.94 -14.86 2.60
N ILE A 12 14.95 -14.26 3.24
CA ILE A 12 14.92 -12.86 3.67
C ILE A 12 14.78 -11.96 2.46
N MET A 13 15.63 -12.12 1.44
CA MET A 13 15.59 -11.34 0.22
C MET A 13 14.26 -11.51 -0.50
N GLU A 14 13.72 -12.72 -0.59
CA GLU A 14 12.42 -12.96 -1.22
C GLU A 14 11.27 -12.23 -0.51
N THR A 15 11.26 -12.29 0.81
CA THR A 15 10.27 -11.55 1.62
C THR A 15 10.40 -10.04 1.41
N THR A 16 11.63 -9.53 1.34
CA THR A 16 11.91 -8.12 1.09
C THR A 16 11.47 -7.70 -0.32
N GLN A 17 11.72 -8.51 -1.34
CA GLN A 17 11.22 -8.26 -2.71
C GLN A 17 9.69 -8.15 -2.75
N CYS A 18 8.99 -9.05 -2.08
CA CYS A 18 7.53 -8.99 -1.97
C CYS A 18 7.08 -7.70 -1.27
N ASN A 19 7.77 -7.29 -0.19
CA ASN A 19 7.47 -6.07 0.55
C ASN A 19 7.63 -4.82 -0.34
N TYR A 20 8.75 -4.66 -1.04
CA TYR A 20 8.97 -3.52 -1.94
C TYR A 20 8.02 -3.54 -3.14
N SER A 21 7.68 -4.70 -3.68
CA SER A 21 6.65 -4.84 -4.71
C SER A 21 5.28 -4.36 -4.21
N ASN A 22 4.88 -4.73 -2.99
CA ASN A 22 3.63 -4.28 -2.38
C ASN A 22 3.65 -2.78 -2.06
N MET A 23 4.79 -2.25 -1.59
CA MET A 23 5.01 -0.82 -1.38
C MET A 23 4.84 -0.03 -2.68
N MET A 24 5.47 -0.45 -3.76
CA MET A 24 5.32 0.18 -5.09
C MET A 24 3.87 0.19 -5.56
N LYS A 25 3.15 -0.93 -5.43
CA LYS A 25 1.72 -1.03 -5.79
C LYS A 25 0.87 -0.06 -4.95
N ARG A 26 1.14 0.05 -3.65
CA ARG A 26 0.45 0.98 -2.74
C ARG A 26 0.72 2.44 -3.13
N LEU A 27 1.98 2.82 -3.30
CA LEU A 27 2.37 4.17 -3.68
C LEU A 27 1.82 4.57 -5.06
N SER A 28 1.88 3.66 -6.04
CA SER A 28 1.33 3.88 -7.39
C SER A 28 -0.19 4.10 -7.33
N ARG A 29 -0.91 3.34 -6.52
CA ARG A 29 -2.36 3.53 -6.32
C ARG A 29 -2.66 4.88 -5.67
N LYS A 30 -1.91 5.26 -4.63
CA LYS A 30 -2.05 6.57 -3.98
C LYS A 30 -1.78 7.72 -4.95
N LYS A 31 -0.74 7.62 -5.77
CA LYS A 31 -0.42 8.59 -6.81
C LYS A 31 -1.56 8.74 -7.81
N LYS A 32 -2.01 7.64 -8.41
CA LYS A 32 -3.10 7.66 -9.40
C LYS A 32 -4.40 8.23 -8.82
N PHE A 33 -4.75 7.82 -7.60
CA PHE A 33 -5.93 8.35 -6.93
C PHE A 33 -5.81 9.86 -6.68
N SER A 34 -4.67 10.32 -6.22
CA SER A 34 -4.39 11.73 -5.97
C SER A 34 -4.50 12.58 -7.24
N GLU A 35 -3.90 12.13 -8.34
CA GLU A 35 -4.00 12.77 -9.64
C GLU A 35 -5.45 12.83 -10.12
N PHE A 36 -6.19 11.72 -9.98
CA PHE A 36 -7.59 11.65 -10.33
C PHE A 36 -8.47 12.62 -9.52
N VAL A 37 -8.27 12.69 -8.21
CA VAL A 37 -9.00 13.62 -7.32
C VAL A 37 -8.75 15.06 -7.74
N LEU A 38 -7.51 15.46 -8.02
CA LEU A 38 -7.18 16.81 -8.46
C LEU A 38 -7.91 17.18 -9.76
N VAL A 39 -7.89 16.29 -10.75
CA VAL A 39 -8.58 16.51 -12.02
C VAL A 39 -10.10 16.60 -11.80
N PHE A 40 -10.66 15.68 -11.02
CA PHE A 40 -12.11 15.65 -10.75
C PHE A 40 -12.61 16.90 -10.02
N TYR A 41 -11.88 17.36 -9.00
CA TYR A 41 -12.21 18.59 -8.29
C TYR A 41 -12.05 19.82 -9.17
N SER A 42 -11.03 19.87 -10.02
CA SER A 42 -10.83 20.96 -10.99
C SER A 42 -11.97 21.03 -12.00
N ILE A 43 -12.47 19.89 -12.49
CA ILE A 43 -13.65 19.85 -13.35
C ILE A 43 -14.90 20.33 -12.58
N SER A 44 -15.08 19.91 -11.34
CA SER A 44 -16.19 20.34 -10.50
C SER A 44 -16.22 21.86 -10.32
N LEU A 45 -15.06 22.51 -10.13
CA LEU A 45 -14.92 23.96 -10.02
C LEU A 45 -15.40 24.71 -11.27
N ILE A 46 -15.35 24.08 -12.44
CA ILE A 46 -15.84 24.67 -13.70
C ILE A 46 -17.35 24.38 -13.86
N VAL A 47 -17.77 23.16 -13.55
CA VAL A 47 -19.16 22.71 -13.75
C VAL A 47 -20.14 23.47 -12.86
N TYR A 48 -19.76 23.78 -11.60
CA TYR A 48 -20.66 24.47 -10.66
C TYR A 48 -21.12 25.84 -11.16
N PRO A 49 -20.24 26.82 -11.44
CA PRO A 49 -20.66 28.12 -11.94
C PRO A 49 -21.34 28.02 -13.30
N LEU A 50 -20.88 27.10 -14.16
CA LEU A 50 -21.52 26.90 -15.47
C LEU A 50 -22.96 26.40 -15.32
N SER A 51 -23.22 25.48 -14.38
CA SER A 51 -24.58 24.98 -14.11
C SER A 51 -25.47 26.07 -13.57
N SER A 52 -24.98 26.98 -12.74
CA SER A 52 -25.77 28.11 -12.25
C SER A 52 -26.16 29.11 -13.35
N GLU A 53 -25.33 29.22 -14.39
CA GLU A 53 -25.60 30.07 -15.56
C GLU A 53 -26.64 29.42 -16.50
N PHE A 54 -26.53 28.13 -16.76
CA PHE A 54 -27.42 27.41 -17.66
C PHE A 54 -28.78 27.04 -17.07
N PHE A 55 -28.86 26.89 -15.75
CA PHE A 55 -30.08 26.48 -15.04
C PHE A 55 -30.46 27.45 -13.93
N PRO A 56 -30.69 28.75 -14.22
CA PRO A 56 -30.85 29.78 -13.20
C PRO A 56 -32.09 29.58 -12.32
N CYS A 57 -33.11 28.83 -12.80
CA CYS A 57 -34.32 28.57 -12.04
C CYS A 57 -34.28 27.33 -11.15
N SER A 58 -33.29 26.45 -11.37
CA SER A 58 -33.21 25.15 -10.68
C SER A 58 -31.90 24.95 -9.91
N PHE A 59 -30.96 25.92 -10.00
CA PHE A 59 -29.66 25.80 -9.40
C PHE A 59 -29.31 27.07 -8.59
N ASP A 60 -29.12 26.94 -7.29
CA ASP A 60 -28.81 28.07 -6.42
C ASP A 60 -27.40 28.63 -6.68
N ALA A 61 -27.34 29.81 -7.33
CA ALA A 61 -26.10 30.48 -7.67
C ALA A 61 -25.27 30.89 -6.47
N LYS A 62 -25.89 31.30 -5.32
CA LYS A 62 -25.17 31.71 -4.12
C LYS A 62 -24.50 30.51 -3.46
N LEU A 63 -25.24 29.41 -3.36
CA LEU A 63 -24.75 28.16 -2.79
C LEU A 63 -23.64 27.54 -3.66
N SER A 64 -23.81 27.59 -4.99
CA SER A 64 -22.80 27.19 -5.97
C SER A 64 -21.49 27.95 -5.79
N ASN A 65 -21.56 29.27 -5.70
CA ASN A 65 -20.37 30.11 -5.49
C ASN A 65 -19.69 29.80 -4.15
N TYR A 66 -20.45 29.61 -3.08
CA TYR A 66 -19.93 29.24 -1.77
C TYR A 66 -19.18 27.90 -1.81
N PHE A 67 -19.80 26.86 -2.40
CA PHE A 67 -19.14 25.56 -2.55
C PHE A 67 -17.95 25.62 -3.50
N GLY A 68 -18.01 26.42 -4.56
CA GLY A 68 -16.88 26.68 -5.44
C GLY A 68 -15.66 27.21 -4.71
N ILE A 69 -15.84 28.17 -3.80
CA ILE A 69 -14.75 28.70 -2.97
C ILE A 69 -14.20 27.61 -2.05
N ILE A 70 -15.06 26.86 -1.36
CA ILE A 70 -14.61 25.76 -0.48
C ILE A 70 -13.82 24.72 -1.27
N LEU A 71 -14.35 24.26 -2.42
CA LEU A 71 -13.67 23.27 -3.26
C LEU A 71 -12.33 23.78 -3.79
N SER A 72 -12.21 25.08 -4.10
CA SER A 72 -10.92 25.66 -4.54
C SER A 72 -9.86 25.62 -3.46
N VAL A 73 -10.23 25.98 -2.21
CA VAL A 73 -9.32 25.90 -1.07
C VAL A 73 -8.91 24.45 -0.77
N VAL A 74 -9.87 23.53 -0.80
CA VAL A 74 -9.60 22.08 -0.62
C VAL A 74 -8.67 21.56 -1.71
N THR A 75 -8.90 21.93 -2.97
CA THR A 75 -8.06 21.52 -4.10
C THR A 75 -6.64 22.05 -3.95
N LEU A 76 -6.48 23.31 -3.55
CA LEU A 76 -5.17 23.91 -3.30
C LEU A 76 -4.43 23.17 -2.18
N ALA A 77 -5.07 23.00 -1.02
CA ALA A 77 -4.48 22.30 0.12
C ALA A 77 -4.08 20.86 -0.25
N TYR A 78 -4.96 20.15 -0.95
CA TYR A 78 -4.69 18.78 -1.40
C TYR A 78 -3.53 18.72 -2.40
N SER A 79 -3.44 19.69 -3.33
CA SER A 79 -2.33 19.80 -4.28
C SER A 79 -0.98 19.98 -3.56
N LEU A 80 -0.92 20.82 -2.53
CA LEU A 80 0.29 21.03 -1.72
C LEU A 80 0.70 19.75 -0.97
N ILE A 81 -0.27 19.08 -0.34
CA ILE A 81 -0.02 17.79 0.37
C ILE A 81 0.49 16.74 -0.62
N ASN A 82 -0.14 16.64 -1.78
CA ASN A 82 0.24 15.67 -2.81
C ASN A 82 1.65 15.94 -3.38
N GLY A 83 1.98 17.21 -3.61
CA GLY A 83 3.33 17.64 -4.03
C GLY A 83 4.40 17.25 -3.01
N SER A 84 4.11 17.43 -1.71
CA SER A 84 5.04 17.08 -0.63
C SER A 84 5.23 15.57 -0.44
N ALA A 85 4.26 14.76 -0.83
CA ALA A 85 4.30 13.29 -0.67
C ALA A 85 5.31 12.58 -1.60
N LYS A 86 5.77 13.25 -2.66
CA LYS A 86 6.82 12.78 -3.58
C LYS A 86 6.66 11.33 -4.05
N TYR A 87 5.43 10.93 -4.37
CA TYR A 87 5.11 9.55 -4.72
C TYR A 87 5.96 9.00 -5.88
N ALA A 88 6.25 9.81 -6.88
CA ALA A 88 7.05 9.37 -8.04
C ALA A 88 8.49 9.03 -7.63
N GLU A 89 9.13 9.88 -6.83
CA GLU A 89 10.49 9.68 -6.33
C GLU A 89 10.57 8.42 -5.43
N ARG A 90 9.58 8.23 -4.57
CA ARG A 90 9.49 7.06 -3.66
C ARG A 90 9.27 5.76 -4.43
N ILE A 91 8.45 5.77 -5.49
CA ILE A 91 8.24 4.61 -6.36
C ILE A 91 9.55 4.26 -7.09
N ASP A 92 10.26 5.25 -7.63
CA ASP A 92 11.54 5.05 -8.30
C ASP A 92 12.60 4.52 -7.33
N GLY A 93 12.68 5.08 -6.13
CA GLY A 93 13.55 4.58 -5.06
C GLY A 93 13.28 3.12 -4.72
N ALA A 94 12.02 2.75 -4.50
CA ALA A 94 11.62 1.37 -4.23
C ALA A 94 11.93 0.43 -5.41
N ALA A 95 11.77 0.89 -6.66
CA ALA A 95 12.11 0.13 -7.85
C ALA A 95 13.62 -0.13 -7.96
N LYS A 96 14.45 0.87 -7.64
CA LYS A 96 15.91 0.72 -7.60
C LYS A 96 16.35 -0.33 -6.57
N VAL A 97 15.79 -0.24 -5.36
CA VAL A 97 16.06 -1.24 -4.30
C VAL A 97 15.66 -2.64 -4.77
N LEU A 98 14.46 -2.80 -5.32
CA LEU A 98 13.96 -4.08 -5.82
C LEU A 98 14.86 -4.67 -6.92
N ASN A 99 15.33 -3.84 -7.86
CA ASN A 99 16.21 -4.30 -8.94
C ASN A 99 17.61 -4.67 -8.45
N SER A 100 18.18 -3.88 -7.52
CA SER A 100 19.47 -4.19 -6.90
C SER A 100 19.40 -5.50 -6.12
N GLU A 101 18.34 -5.69 -5.35
CA GLU A 101 18.11 -6.91 -4.58
C GLU A 101 17.93 -8.16 -5.48
N LYS A 102 17.20 -8.04 -6.60
CA LYS A 102 17.10 -9.12 -7.61
C LYS A 102 18.48 -9.50 -8.16
N THR A 103 19.35 -8.53 -8.35
CA THR A 103 20.71 -8.78 -8.82
C THR A 103 21.54 -9.50 -7.76
N LEU A 104 21.47 -9.06 -6.50
CA LEU A 104 22.13 -9.73 -5.39
C LEU A 104 21.63 -11.18 -5.23
N LYS A 105 20.30 -11.39 -5.29
CA LYS A 105 19.70 -12.73 -5.19
C LYS A 105 20.16 -13.67 -6.31
N ARG A 106 20.29 -13.18 -7.55
CA ARG A 106 20.80 -13.98 -8.69
C ARG A 106 22.25 -14.41 -8.51
N ASN A 107 23.06 -13.56 -7.86
CA ASN A 107 24.50 -13.79 -7.61
C ASN A 107 24.77 -14.57 -6.34
N LEU A 108 23.73 -15.01 -5.63
CA LEU A 108 23.85 -15.69 -4.35
C LEU A 108 24.42 -17.10 -4.53
N THR A 109 25.72 -17.23 -4.25
CA THR A 109 26.47 -18.48 -4.21
C THR A 109 27.10 -18.67 -2.83
N ASP A 110 27.41 -19.91 -2.45
CA ASP A 110 27.97 -20.19 -1.13
C ASP A 110 29.31 -19.47 -0.92
N ASP A 111 30.13 -19.38 -1.96
CA ASP A 111 31.44 -18.69 -1.92
C ASP A 111 31.36 -17.18 -1.70
N LYS A 112 30.22 -16.55 -2.03
CA LYS A 112 30.01 -15.09 -1.96
C LYS A 112 29.04 -14.65 -0.87
N LEU A 113 28.62 -15.57 -0.02
CA LEU A 113 27.54 -15.36 0.93
C LEU A 113 27.75 -14.14 1.83
N GLU A 114 28.93 -14.01 2.44
CA GLU A 114 29.26 -12.89 3.34
C GLU A 114 29.33 -11.54 2.61
N ASN A 115 29.86 -11.52 1.39
CA ASN A 115 29.91 -10.30 0.58
C ASN A 115 28.50 -9.85 0.17
N ILE A 116 27.65 -10.79 -0.28
CA ILE A 116 26.27 -10.49 -0.68
C ILE A 116 25.46 -10.03 0.52
N LYS A 117 25.68 -10.61 1.70
CA LYS A 117 25.04 -10.17 2.93
C LYS A 117 25.43 -8.73 3.27
N ALA A 118 26.71 -8.39 3.21
CA ALA A 118 27.19 -7.04 3.47
C ALA A 118 26.61 -6.02 2.46
N ASP A 119 26.54 -6.38 1.18
CA ASP A 119 25.96 -5.54 0.15
C ASP A 119 24.43 -5.37 0.33
N TYR A 120 23.75 -6.42 0.76
CA TYR A 120 22.32 -6.37 1.10
C TYR A 120 22.08 -5.44 2.30
N GLU A 121 22.87 -5.54 3.37
CA GLU A 121 22.78 -4.67 4.55
C GLU A 121 22.98 -3.20 4.16
N LYS A 122 24.00 -2.89 3.37
CA LYS A 122 24.26 -1.52 2.83
C LYS A 122 23.12 -1.01 1.94
N LEU A 123 22.47 -1.90 1.18
CA LEU A 123 21.30 -1.55 0.36
C LEU A 123 20.12 -1.18 1.26
N MET A 124 19.89 -1.96 2.31
CA MET A 124 18.76 -1.74 3.24
C MET A 124 18.96 -0.50 4.12
N GLU A 125 20.17 -0.14 4.50
CA GLU A 125 20.47 1.10 5.26
C GLU A 125 20.02 2.36 4.51
N LYS A 126 20.10 2.36 3.18
CA LYS A 126 19.75 3.50 2.32
C LYS A 126 18.29 3.46 1.84
N ALA A 127 17.64 2.34 2.03
CA ALA A 127 16.31 2.10 1.52
C ALA A 127 15.23 2.75 2.41
N GLU A 128 14.16 3.25 1.79
CA GLU A 128 12.99 3.71 2.53
C GLU A 128 12.37 2.54 3.31
N TYR A 129 12.05 2.78 4.58
CA TYR A 129 11.42 1.76 5.42
C TYR A 129 10.00 1.44 4.93
N ARG A 130 9.71 0.14 4.82
CA ARG A 130 8.37 -0.34 4.43
C ARG A 130 7.32 -0.03 5.50
N ASP A 131 6.09 0.15 5.08
CA ASP A 131 4.94 0.21 5.99
C ASP A 131 4.51 -1.20 6.44
N ASP A 132 3.96 -1.33 7.64
CA ASP A 132 3.41 -2.58 8.15
C ASP A 132 2.31 -3.16 7.26
N VAL A 133 1.55 -2.29 6.57
CA VAL A 133 0.55 -2.70 5.57
C VAL A 133 1.18 -3.46 4.40
N ASP A 134 2.37 -3.07 3.95
CA ASP A 134 3.06 -3.75 2.86
C ASP A 134 3.54 -5.13 3.30
N PHE A 135 4.08 -5.21 4.52
CA PHE A 135 4.47 -6.49 5.12
C PHE A 135 3.26 -7.41 5.35
N PHE A 136 2.18 -6.88 5.89
CA PHE A 136 0.95 -7.64 6.04
C PHE A 136 0.45 -8.24 4.72
N ARG A 137 0.52 -7.48 3.62
CA ARG A 137 0.15 -8.00 2.28
C ARG A 137 1.05 -9.16 1.85
N THR A 138 2.36 -9.08 2.12
CA THR A 138 3.30 -10.16 1.85
C THR A 138 2.96 -11.41 2.67
N VAL A 139 2.71 -11.24 3.97
CA VAL A 139 2.33 -12.33 4.86
C VAL A 139 0.99 -12.95 4.44
N LYS A 140 0.00 -12.11 4.09
CA LYS A 140 -1.31 -12.56 3.59
C LYS A 140 -1.18 -13.35 2.28
N GLN A 141 -0.29 -12.93 1.38
CA GLN A 141 -0.01 -13.67 0.15
C GLN A 141 0.57 -15.05 0.46
N LYS A 142 1.56 -15.15 1.33
CA LYS A 142 2.14 -16.42 1.78
C LYS A 142 1.12 -17.31 2.49
N CYS A 143 0.23 -16.74 3.31
CA CYS A 143 -0.89 -17.48 3.90
C CYS A 143 -1.78 -18.12 2.82
N ASN A 144 -2.10 -17.37 1.76
CA ASN A 144 -2.92 -17.88 0.67
C ASN A 144 -2.21 -18.99 -0.11
N GLU A 145 -0.91 -18.89 -0.34
CA GLU A 145 -0.08 -19.91 -1.01
C GLU A 145 -0.05 -21.21 -0.21
N LEU A 146 -0.05 -21.13 1.13
CA LEU A 146 -0.10 -22.27 2.04
C LEU A 146 -1.53 -22.68 2.43
N GLU A 147 -2.57 -22.08 1.83
CA GLU A 147 -3.99 -22.31 2.14
C GLU A 147 -4.35 -22.09 3.62
N ILE A 148 -3.67 -21.12 4.28
CA ILE A 148 -3.91 -20.75 5.68
C ILE A 148 -4.79 -19.50 5.73
N LYS A 149 -5.83 -19.51 6.57
CA LYS A 149 -6.67 -18.34 6.79
C LYS A 149 -5.97 -17.36 7.73
N TRP A 150 -5.44 -16.28 7.22
CA TRP A 150 -4.66 -15.27 7.97
C TRP A 150 -5.39 -14.69 9.21
N TYR A 151 -6.73 -14.69 9.23
CA TYR A 151 -7.54 -14.22 10.36
C TYR A 151 -7.77 -15.28 11.43
N ARG A 152 -7.56 -16.58 11.11
CA ARG A 152 -7.63 -17.73 12.04
C ARG A 152 -6.29 -18.47 12.12
N TYR A 153 -5.21 -17.77 11.89
CA TYR A 153 -3.89 -18.35 11.72
C TYR A 153 -3.46 -19.32 12.84
N LYS A 154 -3.84 -19.03 14.10
CA LYS A 154 -3.45 -19.88 15.25
C LYS A 154 -4.05 -21.29 15.20
N SER A 155 -5.32 -21.42 14.78
CA SER A 155 -5.95 -22.73 14.64
C SER A 155 -5.46 -23.45 13.39
N ASP A 156 -5.44 -22.76 12.25
CA ASP A 156 -5.08 -23.35 10.96
C ASP A 156 -3.62 -23.81 10.92
N ILE A 157 -2.69 -23.07 11.58
CA ILE A 157 -1.28 -23.47 11.69
C ILE A 157 -1.15 -24.73 12.55
N LYS A 158 -1.80 -24.78 13.74
CA LYS A 158 -1.75 -25.94 14.60
C LYS A 158 -2.30 -27.20 13.93
N ASP A 159 -3.41 -27.07 13.21
CA ASP A 159 -4.04 -28.19 12.49
C ASP A 159 -3.15 -28.68 11.35
N LYS A 160 -2.43 -27.79 10.66
CA LYS A 160 -1.49 -28.17 9.60
C LYS A 160 -0.18 -28.71 10.15
N GLU A 161 0.37 -28.16 11.23
CA GLU A 161 1.54 -28.70 11.93
C GLU A 161 1.29 -30.13 12.42
N SER A 162 0.09 -30.43 12.92
CA SER A 162 -0.29 -31.77 13.38
C SER A 162 -0.46 -32.78 12.24
N LYS A 163 -0.85 -32.35 11.05
CA LYS A 163 -1.01 -33.19 9.85
C LYS A 163 0.28 -33.37 9.06
N CYS A 164 1.24 -32.45 9.19
CA CYS A 164 2.47 -32.40 8.41
C CYS A 164 3.67 -33.01 9.14
N ASN A 165 3.50 -34.22 9.67
CA ASN A 165 4.60 -34.95 10.34
C ASN A 165 5.71 -35.44 9.39
N GLN A 166 5.74 -35.04 8.09
CA GLN A 166 6.66 -35.60 7.10
C GLN A 166 7.55 -34.61 6.34
N GLU A 167 7.41 -33.29 6.49
CA GLU A 167 8.28 -32.33 5.78
C GLU A 167 8.80 -31.23 6.72
N THR A 168 10.08 -31.33 7.09
CA THR A 168 10.79 -30.42 8.00
C THR A 168 10.78 -28.96 7.52
N GLU A 169 10.78 -28.73 6.21
CA GLU A 169 10.84 -27.40 5.59
C GLU A 169 9.51 -26.63 5.76
N ASN A 170 8.38 -27.28 5.55
CA ASN A 170 7.06 -26.70 5.74
C ASN A 170 6.83 -26.27 7.20
N ASN A 171 7.36 -27.01 8.16
CA ASN A 171 7.21 -26.71 9.59
C ASN A 171 7.96 -25.44 10.01
N GLU A 172 9.12 -25.15 9.42
CA GLU A 172 9.85 -23.89 9.67
C GLU A 172 9.14 -22.70 9.05
N GLU A 173 8.56 -22.81 7.88
CA GLU A 173 7.81 -21.74 7.22
C GLU A 173 6.52 -21.39 7.99
N TYR A 174 5.78 -22.38 8.47
CA TYR A 174 4.62 -22.15 9.36
C TYR A 174 5.00 -21.44 10.64
N LYS A 175 6.13 -21.80 11.28
CA LYS A 175 6.62 -21.13 12.49
C LYS A 175 6.98 -19.67 12.22
N ARG A 176 7.66 -19.39 11.10
CA ARG A 176 7.99 -18.00 10.68
C ARG A 176 6.72 -17.20 10.43
N LEU A 177 5.75 -17.78 9.73
CA LEU A 177 4.48 -17.13 9.43
C LEU A 177 3.69 -16.81 10.70
N ASN A 178 3.65 -17.74 11.66
CA ASN A 178 3.03 -17.52 12.96
C ASN A 178 3.67 -16.34 13.72
N ASN A 179 5.00 -16.27 13.74
CA ASN A 179 5.70 -15.14 14.36
C ASN A 179 5.36 -13.81 13.68
N TYR A 180 5.36 -13.74 12.35
CA TYR A 180 4.98 -12.54 11.60
C TYR A 180 3.56 -12.09 11.90
N LEU A 181 2.60 -13.01 11.91
CA LEU A 181 1.20 -12.69 12.21
C LEU A 181 0.98 -12.26 13.66
N SER A 182 1.81 -12.72 14.59
CA SER A 182 1.76 -12.26 15.99
C SER A 182 2.27 -10.83 16.16
N GLU A 183 3.26 -10.42 15.36
CA GLU A 183 3.88 -9.08 15.43
C GLU A 183 3.00 -7.99 14.81
N ILE A 184 2.37 -8.25 13.66
CA ILE A 184 1.73 -7.21 12.84
C ILE A 184 0.24 -6.96 13.12
N SER A 185 -0.39 -7.66 14.05
CA SER A 185 -1.83 -7.50 14.35
C SER A 185 -2.69 -7.49 13.06
N PRO A 186 -2.90 -8.63 12.40
CA PRO A 186 -3.43 -8.72 11.02
C PRO A 186 -4.78 -8.02 10.82
N LEU A 187 -5.66 -8.05 11.83
CA LEU A 187 -6.97 -7.39 11.78
C LEU A 187 -6.84 -5.87 11.70
N VAL A 188 -5.90 -5.28 12.46
CA VAL A 188 -5.66 -3.83 12.43
C VAL A 188 -5.17 -3.39 11.05
N GLN A 189 -4.26 -4.14 10.44
CA GLN A 189 -3.75 -3.82 9.11
C GLN A 189 -4.84 -3.99 8.03
N GLN A 190 -5.70 -4.98 8.17
CA GLN A 190 -6.85 -5.13 7.27
C GLN A 190 -7.83 -3.97 7.42
N CYS A 191 -8.12 -3.52 8.65
CA CYS A 191 -8.96 -2.35 8.90
C CYS A 191 -8.36 -1.08 8.28
N LYS A 192 -7.04 -0.86 8.38
CA LYS A 192 -6.37 0.28 7.73
C LYS A 192 -6.56 0.27 6.21
N ILE A 193 -6.47 -0.90 5.57
CA ILE A 193 -6.69 -1.04 4.12
C ILE A 193 -8.13 -0.69 3.76
N ILE A 194 -9.11 -1.21 4.51
CA ILE A 194 -10.54 -0.93 4.27
C ILE A 194 -10.82 0.56 4.46
N PHE A 195 -10.29 1.16 5.54
CA PHE A 195 -10.46 2.58 5.81
C PHE A 195 -9.86 3.46 4.69
N GLU A 196 -8.72 3.10 4.13
CA GLU A 196 -8.13 3.79 2.97
C GLU A 196 -9.10 3.81 1.77
N PHE A 197 -9.77 2.69 1.48
CA PHE A 197 -10.74 2.63 0.39
C PHE A 197 -12.03 3.40 0.68
N ILE A 198 -12.53 3.34 1.92
CA ILE A 198 -13.69 4.15 2.34
C ILE A 198 -13.38 5.63 2.19
N TRP A 199 -12.19 6.06 2.62
CA TRP A 199 -11.74 7.44 2.49
C TRP A 199 -11.70 7.89 1.03
N TYR A 200 -11.20 7.05 0.13
CA TYR A 200 -11.19 7.34 -1.30
C TYR A 200 -12.61 7.51 -1.87
N ALA A 201 -13.52 6.64 -1.50
CA ALA A 201 -14.91 6.73 -1.92
C ALA A 201 -15.57 8.02 -1.40
N LEU A 202 -15.33 8.36 -0.13
CA LEU A 202 -15.89 9.56 0.50
C LEU A 202 -15.41 10.84 -0.20
N VAL A 203 -14.10 10.98 -0.43
CA VAL A 203 -13.51 12.13 -1.11
C VAL A 203 -14.09 12.28 -2.53
N PHE A 204 -14.35 11.18 -3.24
CA PHE A 204 -14.96 11.21 -4.57
C PHE A 204 -16.43 11.64 -4.54
N VAL A 205 -17.20 11.23 -3.53
CA VAL A 205 -18.64 11.49 -3.46
C VAL A 205 -18.95 12.94 -3.06
N ILE A 206 -18.07 13.60 -2.28
CA ILE A 206 -18.31 14.98 -1.77
C ILE A 206 -18.73 15.97 -2.87
N PRO A 207 -17.99 16.18 -3.97
CA PRO A 207 -18.41 17.14 -5.01
C PRO A 207 -19.76 16.78 -5.61
N ILE A 208 -20.03 15.49 -5.84
CA ILE A 208 -21.28 15.03 -6.42
C ILE A 208 -22.46 15.39 -5.50
N VAL A 209 -22.34 15.10 -4.20
CA VAL A 209 -23.39 15.44 -3.22
C VAL A 209 -23.61 16.95 -3.16
N LEU A 210 -22.56 17.74 -3.09
CA LEU A 210 -22.66 19.20 -3.09
C LEU A 210 -23.34 19.74 -4.35
N PHE A 211 -23.07 19.15 -5.52
CA PHE A 211 -23.73 19.50 -6.77
C PHE A 211 -25.24 19.28 -6.68
N PHE A 212 -25.66 18.11 -6.21
CA PHE A 212 -27.11 17.83 -6.06
C PHE A 212 -27.75 18.71 -4.98
N VAL A 213 -27.06 19.08 -3.91
CA VAL A 213 -27.56 20.03 -2.91
C VAL A 213 -27.89 21.37 -3.58
N CYS A 214 -27.04 21.88 -4.48
CA CYS A 214 -27.30 23.10 -5.24
C CYS A 214 -28.50 22.99 -6.18
N PHE A 215 -28.88 21.77 -6.58
CA PHE A 215 -29.97 21.53 -7.55
C PHE A 215 -31.32 21.34 -6.87
N PHE A 216 -31.34 20.88 -5.60
CA PHE A 216 -32.59 20.52 -4.90
C PHE A 216 -33.00 21.51 -3.78
N ILE A 217 -32.19 22.51 -3.49
CA ILE A 217 -32.50 23.60 -2.56
C ILE A 217 -32.85 24.87 -3.32
#